data_cccecde9d62826900d144c4059b4c5ac
#
_entry.id   cccecde9d62826900d144c4059b4c5ac
#
_cell.length_a   1.000
_cell.length_b   1.000
_cell.length_c   1.000
_cell.angle_alpha   90.00
_cell.angle_beta   90.00
_cell.angle_gamma   90.00
#
_symmetry.space_group_name_H-M   'P 1'
#
loop_
_entity.id
_entity.type
_entity.pdbx_description
1 polymer ?
#
loop_
_entity_poly.entity_id
_entity_poly.type
_entity_poly.pdbx_seq_one_letter_code
_entity_poly.pdbx_strand_id
1 'polypeptide(L)'
;MLGALPQALSAQGADVRLLLPGLPAMLGAVVQAQRLAAIGPAFGAAQVQLLRARMPGTQLPVYLIDAPFLYTRGGGPYQDDGGVEWPDNLQRFGLLGWAAAQLAQGGLDPDWAPQLVHAHDWHAALACAYLHAHPAGTTASVFTVHNLAYQGLFPHHDGALLGLSSRYLSPAALEFHGQLSFMKAGLK
;
A
#
# COMPACT_ATOMS: atom_id res chain seq x y z
N MET A 1 -2.72 3.53 17.37
CA MET A 1 -3.09 4.76 16.64
C MET A 1 -3.86 4.44 15.35
N LEU A 2 -3.35 3.60 14.46
CA LEU A 2 -4.07 3.22 13.21
C LEU A 2 -5.41 2.51 13.44
N GLY A 3 -5.61 1.82 14.56
CA GLY A 3 -6.88 1.17 14.88
C GLY A 3 -8.01 2.12 15.29
N ALA A 4 -7.69 3.32 15.77
CA ALA A 4 -8.69 4.28 16.28
C ALA A 4 -9.05 5.36 15.25
N LEU A 5 -8.09 5.82 14.45
CA LEU A 5 -8.31 6.93 13.51
C LEU A 5 -9.42 6.65 12.48
N PRO A 6 -9.47 5.49 11.80
CA PRO A 6 -10.52 5.22 10.82
C PRO A 6 -11.92 5.27 11.42
N GLN A 7 -12.07 4.74 12.64
CA GLN A 7 -13.35 4.76 13.37
C GLN A 7 -13.75 6.18 13.76
N ALA A 8 -12.79 6.99 14.25
CA ALA A 8 -13.05 8.37 14.64
C ALA A 8 -13.47 9.23 13.43
N LEU A 9 -12.83 9.05 12.29
CA LEU A 9 -13.20 9.75 11.05
C LEU A 9 -14.58 9.29 10.55
N SER A 10 -14.85 7.99 10.59
CA SER A 10 -16.17 7.44 10.22
C SER A 10 -17.28 7.97 11.12
N ALA A 11 -17.02 8.09 12.43
CA ALA A 11 -17.98 8.67 13.38
C ALA A 11 -18.28 10.16 13.11
N GLN A 12 -17.39 10.84 12.40
CA GLN A 12 -17.58 12.23 11.93
C GLN A 12 -18.22 12.33 10.53
N GLY A 13 -18.68 11.20 9.98
CA GLY A 13 -19.40 11.16 8.71
C GLY A 13 -18.52 10.94 7.47
N ALA A 14 -17.21 10.68 7.61
CA ALA A 14 -16.38 10.33 6.48
C ALA A 14 -16.62 8.88 6.03
N ASP A 15 -16.72 8.61 4.71
CA ASP A 15 -16.69 7.25 4.17
C ASP A 15 -15.24 6.76 4.13
N VAL A 16 -14.82 6.13 5.23
CA VAL A 16 -13.45 5.63 5.42
C VAL A 16 -13.38 4.17 5.06
N ARG A 17 -12.45 3.84 4.18
CA ARG A 17 -12.13 2.46 3.80
C ARG A 17 -10.64 2.20 3.98
N LEU A 18 -10.29 1.00 4.43
CA LEU A 18 -8.91 0.59 4.63
C LEU A 18 -8.39 -0.12 3.39
N LEU A 19 -7.10 0.03 3.08
CA LEU A 19 -6.40 -0.83 2.12
C LEU A 19 -5.20 -1.46 2.83
N LEU A 20 -5.13 -2.78 2.83
CA LEU A 20 -4.12 -3.54 3.55
C LEU A 20 -3.56 -4.68 2.68
N PRO A 21 -2.30 -5.10 2.89
CA PRO A 21 -1.80 -6.34 2.31
C PRO A 21 -2.57 -7.54 2.88
N GLY A 22 -2.89 -8.50 2.02
CA GLY A 22 -3.60 -9.74 2.37
C GLY A 22 -2.68 -10.74 3.07
N LEU A 23 -2.14 -10.35 4.23
CA LEU A 23 -1.40 -11.27 5.09
C LEU A 23 -2.32 -12.35 5.63
N PRO A 24 -1.83 -13.58 5.92
CA PRO A 24 -2.68 -14.68 6.39
C PRO A 24 -3.56 -14.30 7.59
N ALA A 25 -3.01 -13.58 8.56
CA ALA A 25 -3.76 -13.12 9.72
C ALA A 25 -4.90 -12.16 9.36
N MET A 26 -4.71 -11.30 8.34
CA MET A 26 -5.74 -10.36 7.88
C MET A 26 -6.82 -11.09 7.08
N LEU A 27 -6.42 -11.97 6.15
CA LEU A 27 -7.36 -12.78 5.36
C LEU A 27 -8.22 -13.67 6.26
N GLY A 28 -7.64 -14.21 7.34
CA GLY A 28 -8.37 -15.05 8.30
C GLY A 28 -9.27 -14.26 9.27
N ALA A 29 -9.02 -12.97 9.47
CA ALA A 29 -9.76 -12.15 10.43
C ALA A 29 -10.98 -11.45 9.82
N VAL A 30 -10.92 -11.03 8.56
CA VAL A 30 -12.00 -10.28 7.91
C VAL A 30 -13.24 -11.12 7.66
N VAL A 31 -14.38 -10.44 7.56
CA VAL A 31 -15.66 -11.09 7.26
C VAL A 31 -16.22 -10.60 5.93
N GLN A 32 -17.10 -11.40 5.31
CA GLN A 32 -17.77 -11.07 4.06
C GLN A 32 -16.80 -10.75 2.90
N ALA A 33 -15.66 -11.44 2.86
CA ALA A 33 -14.68 -11.23 1.80
C ALA A 33 -15.25 -11.64 0.43
N GLN A 34 -15.15 -10.74 -0.53
CA GLN A 34 -15.58 -10.94 -1.91
C GLN A 34 -14.47 -10.45 -2.85
N ARG A 35 -14.23 -11.22 -3.90
CA ARG A 35 -13.34 -10.78 -4.98
C ARG A 35 -13.98 -9.62 -5.73
N LEU A 36 -13.24 -8.53 -5.81
CA LEU A 36 -13.69 -7.31 -6.48
C LEU A 36 -13.09 -7.18 -7.88
N ALA A 37 -11.77 -7.25 -7.99
CA ALA A 37 -11.06 -7.09 -9.25
C ALA A 37 -9.76 -7.92 -9.30
N ALA A 38 -9.32 -8.28 -10.51
CA ALA A 38 -7.96 -8.71 -10.77
C ALA A 38 -7.14 -7.47 -11.15
N ILE A 39 -6.00 -7.27 -10.49
CA ILE A 39 -5.12 -6.11 -10.71
C ILE A 39 -3.69 -6.51 -11.11
N GLY A 40 -3.41 -7.81 -11.25
CA GLY A 40 -2.13 -8.34 -11.68
C GLY A 40 -2.15 -8.92 -13.09
N PRO A 41 -0.96 -9.40 -13.59
CA PRO A 41 0.27 -9.58 -12.79
C PRO A 41 0.96 -8.26 -12.43
N ALA A 42 1.59 -8.20 -11.26
CA ALA A 42 2.33 -7.03 -10.80
C ALA A 42 3.39 -7.40 -9.76
N PHE A 43 4.48 -6.67 -9.69
CA PHE A 43 5.56 -6.80 -8.68
C PHE A 43 6.10 -8.24 -8.54
N GLY A 44 6.21 -8.98 -9.65
CA GLY A 44 6.66 -10.37 -9.66
C GLY A 44 5.61 -11.41 -9.28
N ALA A 45 4.43 -10.99 -8.82
CA ALA A 45 3.31 -11.89 -8.56
C ALA A 45 2.46 -12.09 -9.81
N ALA A 46 2.28 -13.35 -10.24
CA ALA A 46 1.46 -13.69 -11.40
C ALA A 46 -0.03 -13.42 -11.15
N GLN A 47 -0.46 -13.54 -9.91
CA GLN A 47 -1.84 -13.28 -9.49
C GLN A 47 -1.86 -12.22 -8.39
N VAL A 48 -2.56 -11.13 -8.66
CA VAL A 48 -2.87 -10.10 -7.67
C VAL A 48 -4.34 -9.76 -7.81
N GLN A 49 -5.07 -9.88 -6.72
CA GLN A 49 -6.50 -9.62 -6.67
C GLN A 49 -6.81 -8.60 -5.59
N LEU A 50 -7.82 -7.80 -5.81
CA LEU A 50 -8.39 -6.94 -4.79
C LEU A 50 -9.65 -7.61 -4.23
N LEU A 51 -9.67 -7.81 -2.93
CA LEU A 51 -10.84 -8.30 -2.20
C LEU A 51 -11.48 -7.14 -1.46
N ARG A 52 -12.81 -7.09 -1.44
CA ARG A 52 -13.58 -6.21 -0.56
C ARG A 52 -14.14 -7.05 0.60
N ALA A 53 -13.96 -6.56 1.83
CA ALA A 53 -14.37 -7.24 3.04
C ALA A 53 -14.77 -6.22 4.12
N ARG A 54 -15.05 -6.69 5.33
CA ARG A 54 -15.29 -5.84 6.50
C ARG A 54 -14.38 -6.25 7.64
N MET A 55 -13.92 -5.25 8.38
CA MET A 55 -13.15 -5.46 9.59
C MET A 55 -14.05 -6.02 10.70
N PRO A 56 -13.63 -7.07 11.42
CA PRO A 56 -14.40 -7.62 12.53
C PRO A 56 -14.60 -6.55 13.62
N GLY A 57 -15.74 -6.58 14.27
CA GLY A 57 -16.09 -5.68 15.39
C GLY A 57 -16.46 -4.25 14.97
N THR A 58 -15.77 -3.65 14.00
CA THR A 58 -16.02 -2.26 13.58
C THR A 58 -16.92 -2.14 12.37
N GLN A 59 -17.01 -3.18 11.57
CA GLN A 59 -17.70 -3.20 10.28
C GLN A 59 -17.16 -2.21 9.22
N LEU A 60 -15.99 -1.60 9.47
CA LEU A 60 -15.33 -0.73 8.50
C LEU A 60 -15.04 -1.50 7.20
N PRO A 61 -15.37 -0.95 6.03
CA PRO A 61 -14.96 -1.54 4.76
C PRO A 61 -13.44 -1.63 4.66
N VAL A 62 -12.94 -2.75 4.17
CA VAL A 62 -11.52 -2.97 3.94
C VAL A 62 -11.30 -3.61 2.58
N TYR A 63 -10.30 -3.13 1.88
CA TYR A 63 -9.75 -3.78 0.70
C TYR A 63 -8.49 -4.54 1.11
N LEU A 64 -8.40 -5.80 0.70
CA LEU A 64 -7.21 -6.63 0.88
C LEU A 64 -6.57 -6.93 -0.47
N ILE A 65 -5.28 -6.74 -0.55
CA ILE A 65 -4.49 -7.11 -1.73
C ILE A 65 -4.10 -8.57 -1.56
N ASP A 66 -4.83 -9.45 -2.23
CA ASP A 66 -4.52 -10.88 -2.24
C ASP A 66 -3.49 -11.19 -3.32
N ALA A 67 -2.25 -11.36 -2.87
CA ALA A 67 -1.09 -11.69 -3.68
C ALA A 67 -0.31 -12.81 -2.97
N PRO A 68 -0.73 -14.08 -3.12
CA PRO A 68 -0.17 -15.19 -2.33
C PRO A 68 1.34 -15.31 -2.41
N PHE A 69 1.92 -15.12 -3.60
CA PHE A 69 3.37 -15.17 -3.80
C PHE A 69 4.13 -14.18 -2.89
N LEU A 70 3.56 -12.98 -2.66
CA LEU A 70 4.21 -11.94 -1.86
C LEU A 70 3.81 -11.99 -0.38
N TYR A 71 2.58 -12.40 -0.07
CA TYR A 71 2.02 -12.19 1.27
C TYR A 71 1.69 -13.47 2.03
N THR A 72 1.48 -14.62 1.37
CA THR A 72 1.14 -15.88 2.06
C THR A 72 2.40 -16.59 2.53
N ARG A 73 2.96 -16.09 3.63
CA ARG A 73 4.21 -16.60 4.25
C ARG A 73 4.05 -16.64 5.77
N GLY A 74 4.85 -17.48 6.41
CA GLY A 74 5.03 -17.45 7.88
C GLY A 74 5.75 -16.17 8.33
N GLY A 75 5.96 -16.05 9.65
CA GLY A 75 6.66 -14.90 10.20
C GLY A 75 5.84 -13.61 10.26
N GLY A 76 6.54 -12.50 10.31
CA GLY A 76 5.96 -11.16 10.42
C GLY A 76 5.75 -10.46 9.08
N PRO A 77 5.20 -9.24 9.11
CA PRO A 77 5.00 -8.45 7.89
C PRO A 77 6.31 -8.04 7.21
N TYR A 78 7.45 -8.05 7.90
CA TYR A 78 8.74 -7.58 7.40
C TYR A 78 9.78 -8.68 7.27
N GLN A 79 9.67 -9.74 8.06
CA GLN A 79 10.70 -10.74 8.26
C GLN A 79 10.10 -12.12 8.50
N ASP A 80 10.90 -13.14 8.29
CA ASP A 80 10.57 -14.53 8.57
C ASP A 80 10.59 -14.83 10.08
N ASP A 81 10.30 -16.09 10.45
CA ASP A 81 10.33 -16.55 11.85
C ASP A 81 11.74 -16.52 12.46
N GLY A 82 12.79 -16.46 11.65
CA GLY A 82 14.18 -16.32 12.05
C GLY A 82 14.63 -14.87 12.26
N GLY A 83 13.76 -13.89 11.98
CA GLY A 83 14.07 -12.46 12.07
C GLY A 83 14.84 -11.91 10.87
N VAL A 84 14.92 -12.65 9.76
CA VAL A 84 15.55 -12.20 8.53
C VAL A 84 14.52 -11.47 7.66
N GLU A 85 14.85 -10.25 7.23
CA GLU A 85 13.98 -9.47 6.37
C GLU A 85 13.70 -10.18 5.04
N TRP A 86 12.46 -10.06 4.57
CA TRP A 86 12.10 -10.59 3.26
C TRP A 86 12.84 -9.86 2.15
N PRO A 87 13.56 -10.56 1.26
CA PRO A 87 14.37 -9.92 0.21
C PRO A 87 13.53 -9.16 -0.81
N ASP A 88 12.24 -9.44 -0.90
CA ASP A 88 11.28 -8.79 -1.78
C ASP A 88 10.39 -7.75 -1.08
N ASN A 89 10.82 -7.22 0.07
CA ASN A 89 10.07 -6.17 0.77
C ASN A 89 9.83 -4.92 -0.09
N LEU A 90 10.75 -4.58 -1.00
CA LEU A 90 10.54 -3.51 -1.97
C LEU A 90 9.27 -3.75 -2.80
N GLN A 91 9.11 -4.95 -3.37
CA GLN A 91 7.94 -5.30 -4.19
C GLN A 91 6.68 -5.41 -3.34
N ARG A 92 6.79 -5.98 -2.14
CA ARG A 92 5.66 -6.17 -1.21
C ARG A 92 5.03 -4.84 -0.81
N PHE A 93 5.83 -3.87 -0.41
CA PHE A 93 5.34 -2.54 -0.05
C PHE A 93 5.13 -1.62 -1.27
N GLY A 94 5.87 -1.85 -2.35
CA GLY A 94 5.60 -1.22 -3.63
C GLY A 94 4.20 -1.53 -4.15
N LEU A 95 3.80 -2.80 -4.07
CA LEU A 95 2.46 -3.26 -4.45
C LEU A 95 1.36 -2.57 -3.62
N LEU A 96 1.56 -2.36 -2.31
CA LEU A 96 0.59 -1.65 -1.47
C LEU A 96 0.35 -0.23 -1.98
N GLY A 97 1.42 0.54 -2.22
CA GLY A 97 1.31 1.91 -2.72
C GLY A 97 0.71 1.98 -4.12
N TRP A 98 1.12 1.08 -5.00
CA TRP A 98 0.60 1.00 -6.36
C TRP A 98 -0.90 0.64 -6.39
N ALA A 99 -1.33 -0.34 -5.60
CA ALA A 99 -2.74 -0.74 -5.52
C ALA A 99 -3.62 0.40 -4.97
N ALA A 100 -3.11 1.21 -4.03
CA ALA A 100 -3.80 2.40 -3.55
C ALA A 100 -4.05 3.39 -4.70
N ALA A 101 -3.04 3.65 -5.53
CA ALA A 101 -3.18 4.53 -6.69
C ALA A 101 -4.13 3.95 -7.74
N GLN A 102 -4.08 2.63 -8.00
CA GLN A 102 -5.03 1.97 -8.93
C GLN A 102 -6.49 2.10 -8.44
N LEU A 103 -6.73 1.90 -7.14
CA LEU A 103 -8.04 2.08 -6.55
C LEU A 103 -8.52 3.54 -6.66
N ALA A 104 -7.61 4.49 -6.47
CA ALA A 104 -7.90 5.91 -6.54
C ALA A 104 -8.25 6.42 -7.95
N GLN A 105 -7.80 5.73 -8.99
CA GLN A 105 -8.15 6.05 -10.38
C GLN A 105 -9.63 5.71 -10.71
N GLY A 106 -10.29 4.96 -9.84
CA GLY A 106 -11.63 4.44 -10.10
C GLY A 106 -11.62 3.19 -11.00
N GLY A 107 -12.78 2.60 -11.17
CA GLY A 107 -12.97 1.43 -12.03
C GLY A 107 -12.67 0.07 -11.38
N LEU A 108 -11.95 0.02 -10.26
CA LEU A 108 -11.75 -1.23 -9.50
C LEU A 108 -12.93 -1.56 -8.59
N ASP A 109 -13.49 -0.57 -7.92
CA ASP A 109 -14.77 -0.69 -7.23
C ASP A 109 -15.80 0.15 -8.01
N PRO A 110 -16.84 -0.47 -8.61
CA PRO A 110 -17.81 0.26 -9.43
C PRO A 110 -18.64 1.26 -8.63
N ASP A 111 -18.71 1.06 -7.32
CA ASP A 111 -19.55 1.86 -6.43
C ASP A 111 -18.76 2.93 -5.67
N TRP A 112 -17.42 2.93 -5.80
CA TRP A 112 -16.61 3.81 -4.95
C TRP A 112 -15.19 4.07 -5.49
N ALA A 113 -14.75 5.32 -5.32
CA ALA A 113 -13.36 5.72 -5.46
C ALA A 113 -13.02 6.76 -4.37
N PRO A 114 -11.79 6.77 -3.82
CA PRO A 114 -11.42 7.73 -2.79
C PRO A 114 -11.21 9.13 -3.37
N GLN A 115 -11.65 10.15 -2.66
CA GLN A 115 -11.29 11.55 -2.91
C GLN A 115 -9.93 11.91 -2.32
N LEU A 116 -9.52 11.16 -1.31
CA LEU A 116 -8.27 11.34 -0.59
C LEU A 116 -7.69 9.98 -0.19
N VAL A 117 -6.39 9.81 -0.41
CA VAL A 117 -5.61 8.68 0.09
C VAL A 117 -4.75 9.13 1.26
N HIS A 118 -4.94 8.52 2.43
CA HIS A 118 -4.13 8.78 3.61
C HIS A 118 -3.11 7.65 3.81
N ALA A 119 -1.88 7.91 3.44
CA ALA A 119 -0.78 6.98 3.57
C ALA A 119 -0.11 7.08 4.95
N HIS A 120 0.20 5.95 5.56
CA HIS A 120 0.79 5.89 6.90
C HIS A 120 2.14 5.20 6.87
N ASP A 121 3.17 5.92 7.32
CA ASP A 121 4.56 5.49 7.38
C ASP A 121 5.14 5.04 6.02
N TRP A 122 6.42 4.70 6.01
CA TRP A 122 7.16 4.31 4.82
C TRP A 122 6.49 3.17 4.02
N HIS A 123 5.75 2.29 4.68
CA HIS A 123 5.05 1.16 4.07
C HIS A 123 4.03 1.57 3.01
N ALA A 124 3.35 2.68 3.25
CA ALA A 124 2.31 3.19 2.37
C ALA A 124 2.77 4.43 1.57
N ALA A 125 3.97 4.95 1.83
CA ALA A 125 4.47 6.21 1.29
C ALA A 125 4.48 6.27 -0.24
N LEU A 126 4.75 5.14 -0.92
CA LEU A 126 4.72 5.07 -2.38
C LEU A 126 3.35 5.34 -2.99
N ALA A 127 2.25 5.27 -2.22
CA ALA A 127 0.94 5.66 -2.71
C ALA A 127 0.95 7.11 -3.20
N CYS A 128 1.61 8.03 -2.48
CA CYS A 128 1.75 9.42 -2.88
C CYS A 128 2.50 9.55 -4.21
N ALA A 129 3.62 8.84 -4.36
CA ALA A 129 4.41 8.86 -5.58
C ALA A 129 3.64 8.30 -6.80
N TYR A 130 2.93 7.18 -6.63
CA TYR A 130 2.12 6.60 -7.71
C TYR A 130 0.92 7.48 -8.08
N LEU A 131 0.27 8.13 -7.11
CA LEU A 131 -0.79 9.11 -7.38
C LEU A 131 -0.26 10.30 -8.17
N HIS A 132 0.90 10.84 -7.77
CA HIS A 132 1.55 11.94 -8.48
C HIS A 132 2.04 11.53 -9.89
N ALA A 133 2.46 10.27 -10.06
CA ALA A 133 2.90 9.75 -11.35
C ALA A 133 1.76 9.59 -12.36
N HIS A 134 0.51 9.56 -11.90
CA HIS A 134 -0.65 9.35 -12.75
C HIS A 134 -1.18 10.68 -13.32
N PRO A 135 -1.10 10.91 -14.65
CA PRO A 135 -1.37 12.21 -15.24
C PRO A 135 -2.84 12.68 -15.15
N ALA A 136 -3.77 11.76 -14.93
CA ALA A 136 -5.21 12.05 -14.82
C ALA A 136 -5.72 12.05 -13.38
N GLY A 137 -4.83 11.83 -12.38
CA GLY A 137 -5.24 11.71 -10.98
C GLY A 137 -5.58 13.05 -10.35
N THR A 138 -6.81 13.18 -9.84
CA THR A 138 -7.26 14.34 -9.02
C THR A 138 -7.35 14.00 -7.54
N THR A 139 -7.07 12.74 -7.17
CA THR A 139 -7.15 12.27 -5.79
C THR A 139 -6.04 12.89 -4.95
N ALA A 140 -6.44 13.59 -3.90
CA ALA A 140 -5.50 14.18 -2.95
C ALA A 140 -4.79 13.10 -2.12
N SER A 141 -3.59 13.40 -1.64
CA SER A 141 -2.86 12.52 -0.71
C SER A 141 -2.50 13.25 0.57
N VAL A 142 -2.55 12.51 1.68
CA VAL A 142 -2.00 12.91 2.99
C VAL A 142 -1.02 11.83 3.41
N PHE A 143 0.12 12.25 3.91
CA PHE A 143 1.14 11.34 4.42
C PHE A 143 1.41 11.60 5.90
N THR A 144 1.27 10.56 6.72
CA THR A 144 1.58 10.63 8.16
C THR A 144 2.80 9.78 8.48
N VAL A 145 3.80 10.41 9.06
CA VAL A 145 5.00 9.75 9.59
C VAL A 145 4.80 9.49 11.08
N HIS A 146 4.83 8.22 11.50
CA HIS A 146 4.76 7.84 12.91
C HIS A 146 6.14 7.63 13.53
N ASN A 147 7.13 7.19 12.72
CA ASN A 147 8.47 6.94 13.20
C ASN A 147 9.53 7.25 12.11
N LEU A 148 10.28 8.32 12.32
CA LEU A 148 11.34 8.77 11.40
C LEU A 148 12.55 7.82 11.33
N ALA A 149 12.72 6.92 12.32
CA ALA A 149 13.84 5.98 12.32
C ALA A 149 13.76 4.93 11.21
N TYR A 150 12.55 4.63 10.74
CA TYR A 150 12.32 3.63 9.69
C TYR A 150 11.86 4.32 8.41
N GLN A 151 12.72 4.30 7.40
CA GLN A 151 12.50 5.06 6.17
C GLN A 151 12.13 4.20 4.95
N GLY A 152 12.18 2.86 5.08
CA GLY A 152 11.99 1.96 3.96
C GLY A 152 13.10 2.17 2.93
N LEU A 153 14.33 1.83 3.32
CA LEU A 153 15.52 1.97 2.48
C LEU A 153 15.76 0.71 1.67
N PHE A 154 15.95 0.87 0.37
CA PHE A 154 16.16 -0.24 -0.56
C PHE A 154 17.32 0.08 -1.52
N PRO A 155 17.98 -0.94 -2.10
CA PRO A 155 19.04 -0.71 -3.08
C PRO A 155 18.54 0.09 -4.29
N HIS A 156 19.29 1.08 -4.73
CA HIS A 156 18.90 1.94 -5.85
C HIS A 156 18.68 1.17 -7.16
N HIS A 157 19.46 0.10 -7.38
CA HIS A 157 19.35 -0.72 -8.60
C HIS A 157 18.02 -1.49 -8.70
N ASP A 158 17.31 -1.69 -7.58
CA ASP A 158 16.00 -2.34 -7.56
C ASP A 158 14.86 -1.38 -7.96
N GLY A 159 15.16 -0.10 -8.16
CA GLY A 159 14.15 0.93 -8.49
C GLY A 159 13.32 0.62 -9.73
N ALA A 160 13.87 -0.08 -10.71
CA ALA A 160 13.15 -0.51 -11.90
C ALA A 160 11.96 -1.43 -11.58
N LEU A 161 12.02 -2.19 -10.47
CA LEU A 161 10.95 -3.09 -10.03
C LEU A 161 9.69 -2.33 -9.57
N LEU A 162 9.81 -1.04 -9.28
CA LEU A 162 8.68 -0.20 -8.90
C LEU A 162 7.82 0.24 -10.10
N GLY A 163 8.31 0.12 -11.33
CA GLY A 163 7.59 0.56 -12.53
C GLY A 163 7.40 2.08 -12.63
N LEU A 164 8.06 2.85 -11.78
CA LEU A 164 8.09 4.31 -11.85
C LEU A 164 9.10 4.79 -12.90
N SER A 165 8.82 5.90 -13.56
CA SER A 165 9.78 6.48 -14.50
C SER A 165 11.05 6.96 -13.79
N SER A 166 12.17 7.03 -14.50
CA SER A 166 13.50 7.37 -13.94
C SER A 166 13.53 8.70 -13.18
N ARG A 167 12.66 9.66 -13.51
CA ARG A 167 12.55 10.92 -12.79
C ARG A 167 12.21 10.72 -11.29
N TYR A 168 11.44 9.66 -10.96
CA TYR A 168 11.10 9.33 -9.58
C TYR A 168 12.24 8.64 -8.83
N LEU A 169 13.21 8.08 -9.53
CA LEU A 169 14.40 7.44 -8.94
C LEU A 169 15.55 8.43 -8.70
N SER A 170 15.33 9.72 -8.94
CA SER A 170 16.33 10.79 -8.81
C SER A 170 16.44 11.34 -7.40
N PRO A 171 17.50 12.13 -7.08
CA PRO A 171 17.63 12.83 -5.81
C PRO A 171 16.49 13.79 -5.47
N ALA A 172 15.77 14.27 -6.47
CA ALA A 172 14.59 15.11 -6.28
C ALA A 172 13.36 14.32 -5.76
N ALA A 173 13.38 12.99 -5.84
CA ALA A 173 12.26 12.12 -5.47
C ALA A 173 12.69 11.02 -4.50
N LEU A 174 12.82 9.75 -4.94
CA LEU A 174 13.07 8.60 -4.07
C LEU A 174 14.52 8.41 -3.66
N GLU A 175 15.49 8.81 -4.49
CA GLU A 175 16.91 8.58 -4.20
C GLU A 175 17.32 9.29 -2.90
N PHE A 176 18.04 8.57 -2.04
CA PHE A 176 18.51 9.04 -0.75
C PHE A 176 19.85 8.38 -0.41
N HIS A 177 20.94 9.13 -0.53
CA HIS A 177 22.32 8.67 -0.23
C HIS A 177 22.69 7.35 -0.91
N GLY A 178 22.38 7.22 -2.20
CA GLY A 178 22.69 6.01 -2.98
C GLY A 178 21.68 4.87 -2.84
N GLN A 179 20.63 5.06 -2.06
CA GLN A 179 19.52 4.13 -1.88
C GLN A 179 18.21 4.73 -2.36
N LEU A 180 17.13 3.98 -2.32
CA LEU A 180 15.76 4.47 -2.44
C LEU A 180 15.16 4.58 -1.05
N SER A 181 14.50 5.70 -0.74
CA SER A 181 13.72 5.88 0.48
C SER A 181 12.24 6.02 0.14
N PHE A 182 11.44 5.07 0.60
CA PHE A 182 9.98 5.13 0.42
C PHE A 182 9.39 6.30 1.20
N MET A 183 9.86 6.55 2.42
CA MET A 183 9.41 7.70 3.21
C MET A 183 9.65 9.01 2.46
N LYS A 184 10.82 9.18 1.84
CA LYS A 184 11.11 10.38 1.05
C LYS A 184 10.13 10.56 -0.11
N ALA A 185 9.72 9.47 -0.74
CA ALA A 185 8.72 9.50 -1.81
C ALA A 185 7.35 10.02 -1.35
N GLY A 186 6.97 9.72 -0.11
CA GLY A 186 5.73 10.22 0.48
C GLY A 186 5.74 11.69 0.86
N LEU A 187 6.95 12.28 0.98
CA LEU A 187 7.14 13.69 1.35
C LEU A 187 7.29 14.62 0.14
N LYS A 188 7.38 14.07 -1.06
CA LYS A 188 7.60 14.80 -2.33
C LYS A 188 6.35 14.83 -3.20
#